data_56ab908e6df8a706106138c538e9b9b5
#
_entry.id   56ab908e6df8a706106138c538e9b9b5
#
_cell.length_a   1.000
_cell.length_b   1.000
_cell.length_c   1.000
_cell.angle_alpha   90.00
_cell.angle_beta   90.00
_cell.angle_gamma   90.00
#
_symmetry.space_group_name_H-M   'P 1'
#
loop_
_entity.id
_entity.type
_entity.pdbx_description
1 polymer ?
#
loop_
_entity_poly.entity_id
_entity_poly.type
_entity_poly.pdbx_seq_one_letter_code
_entity_poly.pdbx_strand_id
1 'polypeptide(L)'
;MLHDLRIRIRFTLTVSAIFLSSLSAVAQTVEKGPVRTVLALGRVSSVVDTPMSLKLSRVSIPGGTSAVYRGAHSLVYVVSGAVTITVANDLRSVGPKQGAYLPTATDVTIHASEGAAAELLQYQLLRSADASKPAMNPPASVTELHQMKIPADSLKPGPHEFSMTTVMIPAGASRPRPHTRSGAALYYVLADGTITIWPSANIDTLSGESRSESRRIGDIQEEPYGFIHSWSPKADVPLVLLQANISQEGVPEIIFVK
;
A
#
# COMPACT_ATOMS: atom_id res chain seq x y z
N MET A 1 66.37 9.62 -73.78
CA MET A 1 65.22 10.49 -74.10
C MET A 1 64.09 10.14 -73.23
N LEU A 2 63.96 10.86 -72.08
CA LEU A 2 62.87 10.63 -71.12
C LEU A 2 61.91 11.81 -71.28
N HIS A 3 60.62 11.49 -71.56
CA HIS A 3 59.56 12.48 -71.60
C HIS A 3 58.91 12.58 -70.26
N ASP A 4 58.98 13.76 -69.67
CA ASP A 4 58.33 14.15 -68.43
C ASP A 4 56.82 14.37 -68.68
N LEU A 5 55.98 13.58 -68.03
CA LEU A 5 54.52 13.74 -68.03
C LEU A 5 54.08 14.31 -66.68
N ARG A 6 53.90 15.63 -66.61
CA ARG A 6 53.35 16.26 -65.41
C ARG A 6 51.83 16.23 -65.39
N ILE A 7 51.26 15.34 -64.54
CA ILE A 7 49.83 15.29 -64.30
C ILE A 7 49.50 16.37 -63.24
N ARG A 8 48.67 17.33 -63.61
CA ARG A 8 48.11 18.33 -62.69
C ARG A 8 46.80 17.82 -62.18
N ILE A 9 46.77 17.40 -60.88
CA ILE A 9 45.54 17.02 -60.19
C ILE A 9 44.93 18.32 -59.63
N ARG A 10 43.75 18.70 -60.10
CA ARG A 10 42.93 19.75 -59.50
C ARG A 10 42.07 19.16 -58.38
N PHE A 11 42.37 19.52 -57.13
CA PHE A 11 41.49 19.23 -56.00
C PHE A 11 40.34 20.25 -56.00
N THR A 12 39.13 19.78 -56.23
CA THR A 12 37.90 20.51 -56.03
C THR A 12 37.44 20.24 -54.60
N LEU A 13 37.57 21.23 -53.70
CA LEU A 13 37.06 21.16 -52.36
C LEU A 13 35.54 21.41 -52.39
N THR A 14 34.77 20.34 -52.24
CA THR A 14 33.33 20.45 -52.04
C THR A 14 33.08 20.64 -50.53
N VAL A 15 32.69 21.85 -50.13
CA VAL A 15 32.26 22.14 -48.75
C VAL A 15 30.82 21.65 -48.58
N SER A 16 30.66 20.48 -47.98
CA SER A 16 29.34 20.00 -47.57
C SER A 16 28.94 20.67 -46.25
N ALA A 17 28.03 21.62 -46.31
CA ALA A 17 27.40 22.21 -45.13
C ALA A 17 26.49 21.16 -44.48
N ILE A 18 26.93 20.59 -43.36
CA ILE A 18 26.10 19.71 -42.53
C ILE A 18 25.17 20.60 -41.69
N PHE A 19 23.90 20.66 -42.07
CA PHE A 19 22.84 21.21 -41.22
C PHE A 19 22.63 20.25 -40.03
N LEU A 20 23.19 20.57 -38.87
CA LEU A 20 22.78 19.95 -37.62
C LEU A 20 21.41 20.54 -37.25
N SER A 21 20.35 19.84 -37.64
CA SER A 21 19.02 20.01 -37.04
C SER A 21 19.10 19.51 -35.62
N SER A 22 19.12 20.44 -34.65
CA SER A 22 18.93 20.14 -33.23
C SER A 22 17.51 19.61 -33.03
N LEU A 23 17.35 18.27 -33.04
CA LEU A 23 16.16 17.64 -32.51
C LEU A 23 16.14 17.92 -31.00
N SER A 24 15.38 18.93 -30.59
CA SER A 24 14.97 19.09 -29.20
C SER A 24 14.10 17.90 -28.87
N ALA A 25 14.68 16.86 -28.25
CA ALA A 25 13.95 15.79 -27.63
C ALA A 25 13.15 16.41 -26.48
N VAL A 26 11.87 16.72 -26.74
CA VAL A 26 10.91 17.00 -25.69
C VAL A 26 10.79 15.70 -24.91
N ALA A 27 11.49 15.60 -23.79
CA ALA A 27 11.31 14.51 -22.86
C ALA A 27 9.85 14.58 -22.38
N GLN A 28 8.99 13.73 -22.93
CA GLN A 28 7.68 13.51 -22.37
C GLN A 28 7.91 12.99 -20.95
N THR A 29 7.67 13.83 -19.97
CA THR A 29 7.58 13.40 -18.58
C THR A 29 6.38 12.48 -18.49
N VAL A 30 6.65 11.18 -18.51
CA VAL A 30 5.63 10.18 -18.19
C VAL A 30 5.18 10.49 -16.77
N GLU A 31 3.94 10.91 -16.62
CA GLU A 31 3.33 11.20 -15.32
C GLU A 31 3.39 9.93 -14.48
N LYS A 32 4.24 9.94 -13.45
CA LYS A 32 4.45 8.78 -12.58
C LYS A 32 3.28 8.69 -11.61
N GLY A 33 2.26 7.93 -11.97
CA GLY A 33 1.12 7.64 -11.08
C GLY A 33 1.50 6.77 -9.87
N PRO A 34 0.57 6.62 -8.91
CA PRO A 34 0.73 5.72 -7.77
C PRO A 34 0.92 4.27 -8.23
N VAL A 35 1.88 3.57 -7.63
CA VAL A 35 2.08 2.12 -7.82
C VAL A 35 1.43 1.40 -6.65
N ARG A 36 0.53 0.45 -6.94
CA ARG A 36 -0.17 -0.36 -5.95
C ARG A 36 0.26 -1.81 -6.10
N THR A 37 0.67 -2.43 -4.99
CA THR A 37 1.06 -3.84 -4.94
C THR A 37 0.22 -4.55 -3.89
N VAL A 38 -0.65 -5.47 -4.30
CA VAL A 38 -1.42 -6.31 -3.39
C VAL A 38 -0.49 -7.34 -2.76
N LEU A 39 -0.39 -7.33 -1.44
CA LEU A 39 0.46 -8.23 -0.66
C LEU A 39 -0.32 -9.43 -0.11
N ALA A 40 -1.58 -9.21 0.23
CA ALA A 40 -2.46 -10.24 0.75
C ALA A 40 -3.93 -9.91 0.42
N LEU A 41 -4.73 -10.95 0.22
CA LEU A 41 -6.16 -10.85 -0.05
C LEU A 41 -6.88 -12.00 0.64
N GLY A 42 -7.94 -11.69 1.36
CA GLY A 42 -8.87 -12.65 1.96
C GLY A 42 -10.30 -12.33 1.60
N ARG A 43 -11.14 -13.37 1.50
CA ARG A 43 -12.58 -13.23 1.30
C ARG A 43 -13.30 -13.36 2.64
N VAL A 44 -14.17 -12.42 2.92
CA VAL A 44 -15.01 -12.37 4.11
C VAL A 44 -16.46 -12.58 3.67
N SER A 45 -17.11 -13.63 4.14
CA SER A 45 -18.41 -14.06 3.60
C SER A 45 -19.54 -13.06 3.85
N SER A 46 -19.56 -12.41 5.01
CA SER A 46 -20.47 -11.30 5.32
C SER A 46 -20.01 -10.58 6.59
N VAL A 47 -20.26 -9.26 6.69
CA VAL A 47 -19.94 -8.44 7.87
C VAL A 47 -21.13 -7.57 8.34
N VAL A 48 -22.33 -7.86 7.88
CA VAL A 48 -23.46 -6.94 7.74
C VAL A 48 -24.17 -6.54 9.02
N ASP A 49 -24.21 -7.35 10.04
CA ASP A 49 -25.18 -7.16 11.14
C ASP A 49 -24.55 -6.77 12.47
N THR A 50 -23.28 -6.43 12.47
CA THR A 50 -22.57 -6.10 13.71
C THR A 50 -21.59 -4.96 13.49
N PRO A 51 -21.49 -4.02 14.44
CA PRO A 51 -20.40 -3.03 14.38
C PRO A 51 -19.05 -3.75 14.29
N MET A 52 -18.29 -3.42 13.25
CA MET A 52 -16.95 -3.98 13.01
C MET A 52 -15.88 -2.99 13.43
N SER A 53 -14.72 -3.53 13.72
CA SER A 53 -13.51 -2.73 13.96
C SER A 53 -12.36 -3.24 13.11
N LEU A 54 -11.54 -2.33 12.65
CA LEU A 54 -10.25 -2.64 12.05
C LEU A 54 -9.17 -2.26 13.05
N LYS A 55 -8.49 -3.28 13.60
CA LYS A 55 -7.47 -3.10 14.64
C LYS A 55 -6.09 -3.35 14.06
N LEU A 56 -5.18 -2.43 14.30
CA LEU A 56 -3.77 -2.54 13.95
C LEU A 56 -2.93 -2.78 15.20
N SER A 57 -2.11 -3.82 15.16
CA SER A 57 -1.18 -4.16 16.23
C SER A 57 0.24 -4.38 15.66
N ARG A 58 1.25 -4.09 16.49
CA ARG A 58 2.60 -4.58 16.29
C ARG A 58 2.75 -5.89 17.03
N VAL A 59 3.31 -6.89 16.35
CA VAL A 59 3.55 -8.23 16.89
C VAL A 59 5.03 -8.55 16.77
N SER A 60 5.66 -8.97 17.86
CA SER A 60 7.04 -9.46 17.88
C SER A 60 7.03 -10.93 18.28
N ILE A 61 7.65 -11.79 17.48
CA ILE A 61 7.79 -13.22 17.71
C ILE A 61 9.28 -13.50 17.85
N PRO A 62 9.74 -14.03 19.02
CA PRO A 62 11.15 -14.35 19.22
C PRO A 62 11.66 -15.34 18.17
N GLY A 63 12.92 -15.15 17.70
CA GLY A 63 13.53 -16.02 16.70
C GLY A 63 13.53 -17.48 17.13
N GLY A 64 13.27 -18.40 16.20
CA GLY A 64 13.19 -19.84 16.44
C GLY A 64 11.96 -20.30 17.22
N THR A 65 10.98 -19.40 17.49
CA THR A 65 9.76 -19.76 18.23
C THR A 65 8.53 -19.70 17.36
N SER A 66 7.45 -20.32 17.84
CA SER A 66 6.15 -20.32 17.16
C SER A 66 5.09 -19.66 18.02
N ALA A 67 4.24 -18.87 17.43
CA ALA A 67 3.02 -18.35 18.02
C ALA A 67 1.79 -18.90 17.28
N VAL A 68 0.69 -19.10 18.00
CA VAL A 68 -0.57 -19.54 17.40
C VAL A 68 -1.54 -18.38 17.35
N TYR A 69 -2.05 -18.11 16.17
CA TYR A 69 -3.14 -17.19 15.93
C TYR A 69 -4.44 -17.98 15.79
N ARG A 70 -5.43 -17.60 16.57
CA ARG A 70 -6.82 -18.09 16.46
C ARG A 70 -7.74 -16.90 16.66
N GLY A 71 -8.33 -16.41 15.62
CA GLY A 71 -9.12 -15.19 15.74
C GLY A 71 -9.93 -14.83 14.50
N ALA A 72 -10.19 -13.55 14.36
CA ALA A 72 -10.89 -12.97 13.22
C ALA A 72 -10.04 -12.98 11.97
N HIS A 73 -10.62 -12.61 10.83
CA HIS A 73 -9.87 -12.37 9.59
C HIS A 73 -8.72 -11.39 9.85
N SER A 74 -7.52 -11.74 9.41
CA SER A 74 -6.35 -10.92 9.68
C SER A 74 -5.41 -10.85 8.47
N LEU A 75 -4.66 -9.76 8.39
CA LEU A 75 -3.60 -9.53 7.43
C LEU A 75 -2.32 -9.25 8.21
N VAL A 76 -1.24 -9.90 7.87
CA VAL A 76 0.07 -9.64 8.46
C VAL A 76 1.05 -9.13 7.43
N TYR A 77 1.88 -8.17 7.84
CA TYR A 77 2.98 -7.60 7.06
C TYR A 77 4.28 -7.78 7.84
N VAL A 78 5.28 -8.39 7.23
CA VAL A 78 6.59 -8.57 7.86
C VAL A 78 7.41 -7.30 7.72
N VAL A 79 7.70 -6.65 8.84
CA VAL A 79 8.54 -5.45 8.92
C VAL A 79 10.02 -5.85 8.87
N SER A 80 10.39 -6.83 9.70
CA SER A 80 11.76 -7.37 9.76
C SER A 80 11.75 -8.84 10.20
N GLY A 81 12.85 -9.53 9.99
CA GLY A 81 12.93 -10.97 10.17
C GLY A 81 12.19 -11.72 9.05
N ALA A 82 11.89 -12.98 9.27
CA ALA A 82 11.09 -13.80 8.36
C ALA A 82 10.25 -14.78 9.18
N VAL A 83 9.11 -15.18 8.63
CA VAL A 83 8.20 -16.15 9.27
C VAL A 83 7.78 -17.22 8.29
N THR A 84 7.51 -18.40 8.82
CA THR A 84 6.76 -19.46 8.14
C THR A 84 5.37 -19.52 8.72
N ILE A 85 4.35 -19.35 7.88
CA ILE A 85 2.95 -19.40 8.26
C ILE A 85 2.40 -20.75 7.83
N THR A 86 1.79 -21.48 8.76
CA THR A 86 1.13 -22.76 8.51
C THR A 86 -0.36 -22.64 8.78
N VAL A 87 -1.16 -22.87 7.76
CA VAL A 87 -2.64 -22.93 7.81
C VAL A 87 -3.05 -24.34 7.43
N ALA A 88 -3.63 -25.08 8.36
CA ALA A 88 -3.84 -26.54 8.19
C ALA A 88 -2.51 -27.23 7.80
N ASN A 89 -2.37 -27.69 6.55
CA ASN A 89 -1.16 -28.33 6.03
C ASN A 89 -0.39 -27.46 5.03
N ASP A 90 -0.89 -26.26 4.74
CA ASP A 90 -0.25 -25.35 3.79
C ASP A 90 0.80 -24.51 4.50
N LEU A 91 2.03 -24.55 3.98
CA LEU A 91 3.21 -23.87 4.47
C LEU A 91 3.59 -22.73 3.54
N ARG A 92 3.74 -21.52 4.08
CA ARG A 92 4.13 -20.34 3.31
C ARG A 92 5.21 -19.56 4.05
N SER A 93 6.35 -19.35 3.42
CA SER A 93 7.39 -18.43 3.90
C SER A 93 7.05 -16.99 3.51
N VAL A 94 7.19 -16.07 4.48
CA VAL A 94 6.90 -14.65 4.32
C VAL A 94 8.09 -13.86 4.88
N GLY A 95 8.78 -13.15 4.00
CA GLY A 95 9.94 -12.32 4.34
C GLY A 95 9.58 -10.84 4.51
N PRO A 96 10.59 -9.98 4.77
CA PRO A 96 10.40 -8.55 4.92
C PRO A 96 9.70 -7.92 3.71
N LYS A 97 8.78 -6.99 3.97
CA LYS A 97 7.93 -6.29 2.99
C LYS A 97 6.93 -7.19 2.26
N GLN A 98 6.75 -8.42 2.69
CA GLN A 98 5.71 -9.32 2.20
C GLN A 98 4.55 -9.38 3.19
N GLY A 99 3.39 -9.83 2.71
CA GLY A 99 2.19 -9.98 3.51
C GLY A 99 1.52 -11.33 3.33
N ALA A 100 0.67 -11.68 4.28
CA ALA A 100 -0.16 -12.86 4.22
C ALA A 100 -1.54 -12.59 4.85
N TYR A 101 -2.55 -13.31 4.35
CA TYR A 101 -3.86 -13.36 4.95
C TYR A 101 -3.95 -14.56 5.91
N LEU A 102 -4.52 -14.33 7.09
CA LEU A 102 -4.81 -15.36 8.10
C LEU A 102 -6.33 -15.52 8.18
N PRO A 103 -6.85 -16.71 7.84
CA PRO A 103 -8.29 -16.96 7.88
C PRO A 103 -8.83 -17.03 9.31
N THR A 104 -10.14 -16.83 9.45
CA THR A 104 -10.87 -17.09 10.71
C THR A 104 -11.16 -18.57 10.89
N ALA A 105 -11.52 -18.97 12.11
CA ALA A 105 -11.96 -20.32 12.49
C ALA A 105 -10.94 -21.45 12.25
N THR A 106 -9.70 -21.12 11.96
CA THR A 106 -8.62 -22.08 11.75
C THR A 106 -7.41 -21.67 12.58
N ASP A 107 -6.73 -22.64 13.19
CA ASP A 107 -5.47 -22.37 13.87
C ASP A 107 -4.40 -22.08 12.83
N VAL A 108 -3.72 -20.96 13.00
CA VAL A 108 -2.60 -20.54 12.17
C VAL A 108 -1.36 -20.51 13.04
N THR A 109 -0.38 -21.32 12.71
CA THR A 109 0.93 -21.29 13.37
C THR A 109 1.86 -20.34 12.60
N ILE A 110 2.48 -19.42 13.31
CA ILE A 110 3.47 -18.49 12.75
C ILE A 110 4.79 -18.77 13.45
N HIS A 111 5.74 -19.33 12.73
CA HIS A 111 7.07 -19.65 13.20
C HIS A 111 8.06 -18.58 12.72
N ALA A 112 8.72 -17.88 13.65
CA ALA A 112 9.81 -16.96 13.33
C ALA A 112 11.09 -17.74 13.01
N SER A 113 11.77 -17.37 11.94
CA SER A 113 13.07 -17.98 11.58
C SER A 113 14.07 -17.81 12.71
N GLU A 114 15.05 -18.73 12.76
CA GLU A 114 16.15 -18.67 13.74
C GLU A 114 16.88 -17.32 13.71
N GLY A 115 17.41 -16.90 14.85
CA GLY A 115 18.18 -15.69 15.01
C GLY A 115 17.37 -14.52 15.59
N ALA A 116 17.17 -13.45 14.84
CA ALA A 116 16.46 -12.26 15.31
C ALA A 116 14.94 -12.47 15.38
N ALA A 117 14.28 -11.73 16.28
CA ALA A 117 12.82 -11.71 16.33
C ALA A 117 12.19 -11.26 15.01
N ALA A 118 11.06 -11.82 14.66
CA ALA A 118 10.25 -11.34 13.56
C ALA A 118 9.30 -10.24 14.05
N GLU A 119 9.34 -9.06 13.41
CA GLU A 119 8.45 -7.93 13.67
C GLU A 119 7.38 -7.85 12.59
N LEU A 120 6.12 -7.85 13.02
CA LEU A 120 4.97 -7.82 12.13
C LEU A 120 4.07 -6.62 12.43
N LEU A 121 3.41 -6.10 11.40
CA LEU A 121 2.19 -5.32 11.54
C LEU A 121 0.99 -6.24 11.24
N GLN A 122 0.05 -6.30 12.16
CA GLN A 122 -1.14 -7.14 12.02
C GLN A 122 -2.39 -6.28 12.01
N TYR A 123 -3.19 -6.42 10.95
CA TYR A 123 -4.53 -5.84 10.86
C TYR A 123 -5.56 -6.94 11.08
N GLN A 124 -6.50 -6.71 11.98
CA GLN A 124 -7.59 -7.62 12.28
C GLN A 124 -8.93 -6.96 11.97
N LEU A 125 -9.76 -7.65 11.20
CA LEU A 125 -11.16 -7.29 11.00
C LEU A 125 -12.01 -8.11 11.97
N LEU A 126 -12.55 -7.46 13.00
CA LEU A 126 -13.24 -8.14 14.09
C LEU A 126 -14.51 -7.39 14.53
N ARG A 127 -15.40 -8.10 15.19
CA ARG A 127 -16.55 -7.46 15.81
C ARG A 127 -16.07 -6.51 16.90
N SER A 128 -16.69 -5.34 17.01
CA SER A 128 -16.30 -4.36 18.02
C SER A 128 -16.36 -4.94 19.45
N ALA A 129 -17.26 -5.88 19.72
CA ALA A 129 -17.34 -6.60 21.00
C ALA A 129 -16.13 -7.52 21.28
N ASP A 130 -15.42 -7.95 20.23
CA ASP A 130 -14.25 -8.82 20.32
C ASP A 130 -12.92 -8.06 20.31
N ALA A 131 -12.98 -6.74 20.24
CA ALA A 131 -11.81 -5.87 20.06
C ALA A 131 -10.74 -5.98 21.16
N SER A 132 -11.15 -6.34 22.39
CA SER A 132 -10.23 -6.55 23.50
C SER A 132 -9.52 -7.90 23.52
N LYS A 133 -9.91 -8.83 22.63
CA LYS A 133 -9.30 -10.16 22.60
C LYS A 133 -7.84 -10.08 22.10
N PRO A 134 -6.94 -10.91 22.67
CA PRO A 134 -5.55 -10.97 22.21
C PRO A 134 -5.47 -11.29 20.72
N ALA A 135 -4.56 -10.62 20.03
CA ALA A 135 -4.33 -10.85 18.61
C ALA A 135 -3.56 -12.16 18.35
N MET A 136 -2.75 -12.61 19.31
CA MET A 136 -1.89 -13.78 19.18
C MET A 136 -1.51 -14.32 20.57
N ASN A 137 -1.24 -15.61 20.65
CA ASN A 137 -0.83 -16.25 21.90
C ASN A 137 0.68 -16.11 22.15
N PRO A 138 1.13 -16.22 23.43
CA PRO A 138 2.56 -16.33 23.73
C PRO A 138 3.23 -17.45 22.90
N PRO A 139 4.53 -17.32 22.58
CA PRO A 139 5.49 -16.33 23.08
C PRO A 139 5.46 -14.98 22.36
N ALA A 140 4.54 -14.76 21.42
CA ALA A 140 4.42 -13.46 20.77
C ALA A 140 4.07 -12.35 21.76
N SER A 141 4.70 -11.20 21.64
CA SER A 141 4.27 -9.97 22.28
C SER A 141 3.45 -9.13 21.31
N VAL A 142 2.35 -8.56 21.79
CA VAL A 142 1.40 -7.78 20.98
C VAL A 142 1.21 -6.42 21.61
N THR A 143 1.43 -5.37 20.81
CA THR A 143 1.15 -3.97 21.20
C THR A 143 0.10 -3.42 20.24
N GLU A 144 -1.07 -3.05 20.75
CA GLU A 144 -2.09 -2.36 19.97
C GLU A 144 -1.57 -0.96 19.60
N LEU A 145 -1.64 -0.62 18.32
CA LEU A 145 -1.26 0.68 17.80
C LEU A 145 -2.48 1.55 17.56
N HIS A 146 -3.57 0.97 17.05
CA HIS A 146 -4.78 1.71 16.72
C HIS A 146 -5.98 0.79 16.52
N GLN A 147 -7.17 1.33 16.74
CA GLN A 147 -8.44 0.68 16.44
C GLN A 147 -9.42 1.67 15.82
N MET A 148 -9.82 1.41 14.59
CA MET A 148 -10.86 2.15 13.87
C MET A 148 -12.19 1.41 14.00
N LYS A 149 -13.25 2.11 14.37
CA LYS A 149 -14.63 1.60 14.31
C LYS A 149 -15.17 1.78 12.89
N ILE A 150 -15.74 0.73 12.33
CA ILE A 150 -16.42 0.76 11.03
C ILE A 150 -17.92 0.86 11.32
N PRO A 151 -18.61 1.94 10.94
CA PRO A 151 -20.06 2.06 11.11
C PRO A 151 -20.78 0.92 10.38
N ALA A 152 -21.85 0.38 10.98
CA ALA A 152 -22.56 -0.78 10.46
C ALA A 152 -23.18 -0.55 9.07
N ASP A 153 -23.56 0.69 8.78
CA ASP A 153 -24.16 1.11 7.49
C ASP A 153 -23.13 1.40 6.37
N SER A 154 -21.84 1.45 6.72
CA SER A 154 -20.78 1.73 5.75
C SER A 154 -20.37 0.50 4.92
N LEU A 155 -20.74 -0.71 5.35
CA LEU A 155 -20.53 -1.95 4.62
C LEU A 155 -21.89 -2.53 4.21
N LYS A 156 -22.10 -2.69 2.90
CA LYS A 156 -23.32 -3.28 2.36
C LYS A 156 -23.36 -4.79 2.60
N PRO A 157 -24.56 -5.40 2.61
CA PRO A 157 -24.69 -6.86 2.68
C PRO A 157 -23.94 -7.58 1.55
N GLY A 158 -23.37 -8.75 1.85
CA GLY A 158 -22.72 -9.62 0.87
C GLY A 158 -21.26 -9.93 1.20
N PRO A 159 -20.59 -10.66 0.31
CA PRO A 159 -19.18 -10.97 0.49
C PRO A 159 -18.32 -9.71 0.31
N HIS A 160 -17.22 -9.68 1.06
CA HIS A 160 -16.25 -8.61 1.05
C HIS A 160 -14.85 -9.13 0.76
N GLU A 161 -14.04 -8.28 0.20
CA GLU A 161 -12.58 -8.45 0.08
C GLU A 161 -11.90 -7.70 1.21
N PHE A 162 -11.03 -8.41 1.94
CA PHE A 162 -10.15 -7.83 2.94
C PHE A 162 -8.72 -7.91 2.42
N SER A 163 -8.19 -6.79 1.97
CA SER A 163 -6.93 -6.70 1.24
C SER A 163 -5.86 -5.92 1.99
N MET A 164 -4.60 -6.29 1.77
CA MET A 164 -3.42 -5.53 2.17
C MET A 164 -2.66 -5.11 0.93
N THR A 165 -2.38 -3.82 0.80
CA THR A 165 -1.73 -3.24 -0.36
C THR A 165 -0.64 -2.26 0.08
N THR A 166 0.52 -2.29 -0.54
CA THR A 166 1.43 -1.15 -0.49
C THR A 166 1.07 -0.17 -1.60
N VAL A 167 1.02 1.11 -1.25
CA VAL A 167 0.80 2.22 -2.19
C VAL A 167 2.04 3.09 -2.17
N MET A 168 2.75 3.16 -3.29
CA MET A 168 3.91 4.02 -3.45
C MET A 168 3.57 5.14 -4.43
N ILE A 169 3.72 6.39 -4.00
CA ILE A 169 3.59 7.58 -4.82
C ILE A 169 5.00 8.12 -5.06
N PRO A 170 5.51 8.09 -6.30
CA PRO A 170 6.87 8.51 -6.60
C PRO A 170 7.15 9.97 -6.23
N ALA A 171 8.40 10.28 -5.89
CA ALA A 171 8.86 11.65 -5.70
C ALA A 171 8.55 12.49 -6.95
N GLY A 172 8.06 13.71 -6.73
CA GLY A 172 7.70 14.63 -7.81
C GLY A 172 6.44 14.24 -8.61
N ALA A 173 5.75 13.18 -8.22
CA ALA A 173 4.47 12.85 -8.84
C ALA A 173 3.41 13.90 -8.52
N SER A 174 2.53 14.19 -9.49
CA SER A 174 1.35 15.00 -9.24
C SER A 174 0.45 14.32 -8.20
N ARG A 175 -0.24 15.15 -7.42
CA ARG A 175 -1.20 14.66 -6.44
C ARG A 175 -2.32 13.89 -7.15
N PRO A 176 -2.59 12.63 -6.75
CA PRO A 176 -3.71 11.87 -7.28
C PRO A 176 -5.05 12.59 -7.08
N ARG A 177 -6.02 12.29 -7.93
CA ARG A 177 -7.36 12.85 -7.83
C ARG A 177 -7.97 12.58 -6.44
N PRO A 178 -8.73 13.55 -5.88
CA PRO A 178 -9.52 13.34 -4.69
C PRO A 178 -10.44 12.13 -4.84
N HIS A 179 -10.52 11.33 -3.78
CA HIS A 179 -11.31 10.10 -3.78
C HIS A 179 -11.74 9.72 -2.36
N THR A 180 -12.65 8.78 -2.29
CA THR A 180 -13.05 8.10 -1.06
C THR A 180 -12.96 6.60 -1.21
N ARG A 181 -13.13 5.86 -0.10
CA ARG A 181 -13.24 4.40 -0.10
C ARG A 181 -14.67 3.95 -0.33
N SER A 182 -14.85 2.83 -1.03
CA SER A 182 -16.14 2.16 -1.15
C SER A 182 -16.57 1.41 0.12
N GLY A 183 -15.64 1.16 1.01
CA GLY A 183 -15.81 0.58 2.32
C GLY A 183 -15.01 1.35 3.37
N ALA A 184 -13.99 0.74 3.95
CA ALA A 184 -13.12 1.39 4.93
C ALA A 184 -11.67 0.94 4.78
N ALA A 185 -10.73 1.84 5.05
CA ALA A 185 -9.31 1.51 5.06
C ALA A 185 -8.58 2.11 6.26
N LEU A 186 -7.54 1.42 6.70
CA LEU A 186 -6.63 1.86 7.75
C LEU A 186 -5.21 1.80 7.20
N TYR A 187 -4.50 2.90 7.29
CA TYR A 187 -3.14 3.05 6.78
C TYR A 187 -2.12 3.13 7.89
N TYR A 188 -0.95 2.57 7.61
CA TYR A 188 0.28 2.81 8.33
C TYR A 188 1.31 3.43 7.37
N VAL A 189 1.91 4.55 7.77
CA VAL A 189 2.88 5.28 6.94
C VAL A 189 4.23 4.60 7.03
N LEU A 190 4.75 4.11 5.89
CA LEU A 190 6.06 3.49 5.78
C LEU A 190 7.15 4.45 5.30
N ALA A 191 6.76 5.54 4.61
CA ALA A 191 7.62 6.67 4.27
C ALA A 191 6.80 7.95 4.25
N ASP A 192 7.40 9.05 4.68
CA ASP A 192 6.75 10.34 4.94
C ASP A 192 6.00 10.92 3.74
N GLY A 193 4.90 11.63 4.00
CA GLY A 193 4.10 12.30 2.98
C GLY A 193 3.13 13.33 3.53
N THR A 194 2.18 13.70 2.70
CA THR A 194 1.13 14.66 3.04
C THR A 194 -0.22 14.11 2.62
N ILE A 195 -1.20 14.15 3.50
CA ILE A 195 -2.61 13.93 3.17
C ILE A 195 -3.32 15.28 3.02
N THR A 196 -4.12 15.42 1.98
CA THR A 196 -5.04 16.55 1.81
C THR A 196 -6.46 16.05 1.96
N ILE A 197 -7.25 16.71 2.79
CA ILE A 197 -8.59 16.31 3.19
C ILE A 197 -9.58 17.41 2.82
N TRP A 198 -10.75 17.03 2.31
CA TRP A 198 -11.88 17.93 2.02
C TRP A 198 -13.05 17.58 2.94
N PRO A 199 -13.15 18.21 4.13
CA PRO A 199 -14.14 17.82 5.15
C PRO A 199 -15.59 18.01 4.74
N SER A 200 -15.86 18.99 3.87
CA SER A 200 -17.22 19.34 3.42
C SER A 200 -17.57 18.76 2.03
N ALA A 201 -16.64 18.00 1.42
CA ALA A 201 -16.88 17.40 0.10
C ALA A 201 -17.75 16.15 0.22
N ASN A 202 -18.44 15.84 -0.87
CA ASN A 202 -19.09 14.56 -1.07
C ASN A 202 -18.64 13.96 -2.41
N ILE A 203 -19.11 12.76 -2.72
CA ILE A 203 -18.67 12.02 -3.92
C ILE A 203 -19.05 12.70 -5.24
N ASP A 204 -20.10 13.51 -5.24
CA ASP A 204 -20.58 14.21 -6.42
C ASP A 204 -20.00 15.62 -6.56
N THR A 205 -19.48 16.19 -5.47
CA THR A 205 -19.04 17.58 -5.43
C THR A 205 -17.82 17.77 -4.56
N LEU A 206 -16.71 18.20 -5.16
CA LEU A 206 -15.53 18.65 -4.44
C LEU A 206 -15.75 20.10 -4.00
N SER A 207 -16.42 20.31 -2.87
CA SER A 207 -16.75 21.63 -2.32
C SER A 207 -16.03 21.89 -1.00
N GLY A 208 -15.93 23.18 -0.65
CA GLY A 208 -15.32 23.63 0.60
C GLY A 208 -13.78 23.68 0.57
N GLU A 209 -13.24 24.14 1.69
CA GLU A 209 -11.79 24.25 1.85
C GLU A 209 -11.16 22.89 2.11
N SER A 210 -9.97 22.71 1.56
CA SER A 210 -9.13 21.57 1.90
C SER A 210 -8.10 21.94 2.96
N ARG A 211 -7.72 20.96 3.77
CA ARG A 211 -6.57 21.06 4.67
C ARG A 211 -5.54 20.00 4.36
N SER A 212 -4.27 20.35 4.47
CA SER A 212 -3.16 19.41 4.26
C SER A 212 -2.43 19.17 5.57
N GLU A 213 -2.15 17.91 5.86
CA GLU A 213 -1.48 17.47 7.07
C GLU A 213 -0.28 16.60 6.71
N SER A 214 0.88 16.88 7.30
CA SER A 214 2.05 16.02 7.15
C SER A 214 1.84 14.71 7.91
N ARG A 215 2.30 13.62 7.32
CA ARG A 215 2.35 12.28 7.93
C ARG A 215 3.78 11.77 7.90
N ARG A 216 4.21 11.16 9.01
CA ARG A 216 5.55 10.61 9.22
C ARG A 216 5.49 9.09 9.29
N ILE A 217 6.62 8.45 9.14
CA ILE A 217 6.77 7.01 9.37
C ILE A 217 6.19 6.65 10.76
N GLY A 218 5.30 5.67 10.78
CA GLY A 218 4.62 5.23 12.00
C GLY A 218 3.26 5.87 12.24
N ASP A 219 2.94 6.96 11.55
CA ASP A 219 1.61 7.57 11.65
C ASP A 219 0.54 6.65 11.07
N ILE A 220 -0.66 6.76 11.64
CA ILE A 220 -1.82 5.97 11.26
C ILE A 220 -2.91 6.91 10.73
N GLN A 221 -3.58 6.51 9.65
CA GLN A 221 -4.65 7.28 9.06
C GLN A 221 -5.88 6.39 8.81
N GLU A 222 -7.01 6.80 9.37
CA GLU A 222 -8.31 6.22 9.07
C GLU A 222 -8.89 6.84 7.79
N GLU A 223 -9.46 5.99 6.95
CA GLU A 223 -10.20 6.38 5.75
C GLU A 223 -11.54 5.63 5.72
N PRO A 224 -12.53 6.06 6.50
CA PRO A 224 -13.87 5.51 6.45
C PRO A 224 -14.57 5.88 5.15
N TYR A 225 -15.68 5.20 4.85
CA TYR A 225 -16.56 5.57 3.75
C TYR A 225 -16.94 7.06 3.80
N GLY A 226 -16.90 7.73 2.65
CA GLY A 226 -17.23 9.16 2.54
C GLY A 226 -16.09 10.13 2.92
N PHE A 227 -14.95 9.63 3.43
CA PHE A 227 -13.79 10.47 3.72
C PHE A 227 -13.05 10.85 2.44
N ILE A 228 -13.27 12.09 1.96
CA ILE A 228 -12.65 12.60 0.72
C ILE A 228 -11.24 13.10 0.99
N HIS A 229 -10.28 12.52 0.30
CA HIS A 229 -8.87 12.84 0.51
C HIS A 229 -8.02 12.61 -0.73
N SER A 230 -6.76 13.03 -0.65
CA SER A 230 -5.71 12.67 -1.59
C SER A 230 -4.36 12.66 -0.87
N TRP A 231 -3.46 11.77 -1.30
CA TRP A 231 -2.11 11.68 -0.78
C TRP A 231 -1.10 12.29 -1.74
N SER A 232 0.00 12.83 -1.22
CA SER A 232 1.12 13.31 -2.01
C SER A 232 2.45 13.02 -1.32
N PRO A 233 3.53 12.77 -2.10
CA PRO A 233 4.86 12.62 -1.54
C PRO A 233 5.37 13.98 -1.05
N LYS A 234 6.44 13.99 -0.25
CA LYS A 234 7.31 15.16 -0.11
C LYS A 234 8.12 15.32 -1.40
N ALA A 235 8.61 16.54 -1.68
CA ALA A 235 9.13 16.93 -2.99
C ALA A 235 10.14 15.95 -3.62
N ASP A 236 11.04 15.38 -2.84
CA ASP A 236 12.20 14.62 -3.30
C ASP A 236 12.24 13.15 -2.83
N VAL A 237 11.26 12.72 -2.03
CA VAL A 237 11.16 11.35 -1.55
C VAL A 237 9.79 10.74 -1.86
N PRO A 238 9.72 9.45 -2.22
CA PRO A 238 8.43 8.80 -2.44
C PRO A 238 7.67 8.65 -1.12
N LEU A 239 6.35 8.82 -1.17
CA LEU A 239 5.46 8.39 -0.10
C LEU A 239 5.22 6.89 -0.23
N VAL A 240 5.29 6.15 0.87
CA VAL A 240 4.94 4.72 0.92
C VAL A 240 3.97 4.47 2.04
N LEU A 241 2.85 3.86 1.70
CA LEU A 241 1.77 3.53 2.63
C LEU A 241 1.54 2.02 2.62
N LEU A 242 1.28 1.45 3.79
CA LEU A 242 0.71 0.12 3.95
C LEU A 242 -0.78 0.29 4.26
N GLN A 243 -1.63 -0.23 3.41
CA GLN A 243 -3.09 -0.12 3.51
C GLN A 243 -3.69 -1.47 3.84
N ALA A 244 -4.55 -1.55 4.86
CA ALA A 244 -5.56 -2.59 4.98
C ALA A 244 -6.92 -2.00 4.57
N ASN A 245 -7.64 -2.68 3.66
CA ASN A 245 -8.91 -2.22 3.13
C ASN A 245 -9.95 -3.32 3.20
N ILE A 246 -11.18 -2.97 3.57
CA ILE A 246 -12.36 -3.81 3.44
C ILE A 246 -13.34 -3.15 2.47
N SER A 247 -13.73 -3.86 1.42
CA SER A 247 -14.70 -3.41 0.43
C SER A 247 -15.59 -4.55 -0.02
N GLN A 248 -16.76 -4.25 -0.54
CA GLN A 248 -17.64 -5.26 -1.10
C GLN A 248 -16.98 -5.91 -2.33
N GLU A 249 -17.09 -7.24 -2.43
CA GLU A 249 -16.55 -8.01 -3.58
C GLU A 249 -17.12 -7.48 -4.90
N GLY A 250 -16.24 -7.26 -5.88
CA GLY A 250 -16.60 -6.71 -7.19
C GLY A 250 -16.83 -5.20 -7.22
N VAL A 251 -16.71 -4.49 -6.10
CA VAL A 251 -16.80 -3.02 -6.05
C VAL A 251 -15.39 -2.43 -5.98
N PRO A 252 -15.05 -1.45 -6.83
CA PRO A 252 -13.74 -0.79 -6.76
C PRO A 252 -13.45 -0.24 -5.36
N GLU A 253 -12.25 -0.49 -4.82
CA GLU A 253 -11.83 0.04 -3.51
C GLU A 253 -11.89 1.57 -3.45
N ILE A 254 -11.62 2.22 -4.58
CA ILE A 254 -11.49 3.69 -4.72
C ILE A 254 -12.63 4.21 -5.58
N ILE A 255 -13.29 5.26 -5.09
CA ILE A 255 -14.30 6.00 -5.82
C ILE A 255 -13.83 7.45 -5.97
N PHE A 256 -13.56 7.87 -7.20
CA PHE A 256 -13.12 9.23 -7.48
C PHE A 256 -14.26 10.22 -7.38
N VAL A 257 -13.98 11.40 -6.82
CA VAL A 257 -14.90 12.53 -6.82
C VAL A 257 -15.06 13.04 -8.25
N LYS A 258 -16.29 13.40 -8.63
CA LYS A 258 -16.65 13.92 -9.98
C LYS A 258 -16.19 15.35 -10.19
#